data_3fb379eb86a3047619fe43319ca58928
#
_entry.id   3fb379eb86a3047619fe43319ca58928
#
_cell.length_a   1.000
_cell.length_b   1.000
_cell.length_c   1.000
_cell.angle_alpha   90.00
_cell.angle_beta   90.00
_cell.angle_gamma   90.00
#
_symmetry.space_group_name_H-M   'P 1'
#
loop_
_entity.id
_entity.type
_entity.pdbx_description
1 polymer ?
#
loop_
_entity_poly.entity_id
_entity_poly.type
_entity_poly.pdbx_seq_one_letter_code
_entity_poly.pdbx_strand_id
1 'polypeptide(L)'
;MKLSRFISARLEDILAEWEAFARTQQPQGAHMSPLALRNHAKQILQAIALDIDTAQTPSEQDLKSKGLAAPLAAAETAASTHGTLRQLSGFSLVQLNAEFRAMRATVLRLWLPTVKELDEASTRDMIRFNETIDQALAESIVTYTDRSSRSRDTFLAILGHDLRSPLSTMAMAGEYLALRGLDETQTREVGARVRRSAATMTAMVNDLLEYARSQLGGNLPIRPRDGDLGEVCRWSLEDVAVAHPDCRFELALEGDLHGRFDGDRVQQLLSNLLNNAVQYRGPGEPIDLRAEGTASDLVLKVRNTGSVIPPASLSAIFDPLVQLAVVPDQQGRPWTSLGLGLFIAREIAAGHGGRIHATSSAEAGTVFTVTLPREAPVSVPRD
;
A
#
# COMPACT_ATOMS: atom_id res chain seq x y z
N MET A 1 30.28 -31.07 11.46
CA MET A 1 29.69 -30.05 12.41
C MET A 1 28.19 -30.16 12.34
N LYS A 2 27.48 -30.19 13.48
CA LYS A 2 26.01 -30.25 13.55
C LYS A 2 25.39 -29.07 12.82
N LEU A 3 24.31 -29.30 12.05
CA LEU A 3 23.71 -28.26 11.19
C LEU A 3 23.17 -27.04 11.98
N SER A 4 22.55 -27.26 13.13
CA SER A 4 22.08 -26.17 14.01
C SER A 4 23.21 -25.25 14.47
N ARG A 5 24.36 -25.85 14.86
CA ARG A 5 25.56 -25.08 15.25
C ARG A 5 26.19 -24.36 14.06
N PHE A 6 26.14 -24.98 12.88
CA PHE A 6 26.63 -24.34 11.67
C PHE A 6 25.79 -23.10 11.32
N ILE A 7 24.44 -23.21 11.33
CA ILE A 7 23.55 -22.08 11.07
C ILE A 7 23.86 -20.94 12.04
N SER A 8 23.99 -21.23 13.35
CA SER A 8 24.28 -20.22 14.36
C SER A 8 25.67 -19.58 14.17
N ALA A 9 26.70 -20.37 13.85
CA ALA A 9 28.08 -19.90 13.69
C ALA A 9 28.32 -19.12 12.39
N ARG A 10 27.59 -19.43 11.31
CA ARG A 10 27.75 -18.81 9.98
C ARG A 10 26.52 -17.99 9.56
N LEU A 11 25.74 -17.52 10.55
CA LEU A 11 24.49 -16.82 10.33
C LEU A 11 24.66 -15.60 9.42
N GLU A 12 25.68 -14.79 9.66
CA GLU A 12 25.94 -13.58 8.86
C GLU A 12 26.32 -13.87 7.42
N ASP A 13 27.07 -14.96 7.16
CA ASP A 13 27.41 -15.37 5.78
C ASP A 13 26.19 -15.86 5.02
N ILE A 14 25.34 -16.66 5.69
CA ILE A 14 24.07 -17.14 5.11
C ILE A 14 23.16 -15.96 4.77
N LEU A 15 23.04 -15.01 5.69
CA LEU A 15 22.22 -13.81 5.49
C LEU A 15 22.75 -12.92 4.37
N ALA A 16 24.06 -12.78 4.21
CA ALA A 16 24.64 -11.95 3.17
C ALA A 16 24.33 -12.50 1.76
N GLU A 17 24.44 -13.81 1.56
CA GLU A 17 24.10 -14.44 0.27
C GLU A 17 22.60 -14.41 0.00
N TRP A 18 21.78 -14.72 1.01
CA TRP A 18 20.34 -14.68 0.87
C TRP A 18 19.84 -13.26 0.59
N GLU A 19 20.39 -12.23 1.24
CA GLU A 19 20.05 -10.84 1.02
C GLU A 19 20.39 -10.38 -0.40
N ALA A 20 21.55 -10.79 -0.92
CA ALA A 20 21.92 -10.51 -2.30
C ALA A 20 20.88 -11.06 -3.29
N PHE A 21 20.38 -12.28 -3.07
CA PHE A 21 19.30 -12.85 -3.86
C PHE A 21 17.97 -12.11 -3.64
N ALA A 22 17.56 -11.87 -2.39
CA ALA A 22 16.28 -11.24 -2.07
C ALA A 22 16.14 -9.84 -2.70
N ARG A 23 17.23 -9.10 -2.79
CA ARG A 23 17.27 -7.80 -3.49
C ARG A 23 16.92 -7.90 -4.98
N THR A 24 17.27 -9.02 -5.64
CA THR A 24 16.91 -9.23 -7.05
C THR A 24 15.42 -9.50 -7.25
N GLN A 25 14.71 -9.88 -6.17
CA GLN A 25 13.30 -10.21 -6.19
C GLN A 25 12.39 -9.03 -5.80
N GLN A 26 12.96 -7.90 -5.42
CA GLN A 26 12.14 -6.75 -4.96
C GLN A 26 11.25 -6.23 -6.09
N PRO A 27 9.94 -6.07 -5.85
CA PRO A 27 9.05 -5.37 -6.77
C PRO A 27 9.50 -3.91 -6.95
N GLN A 28 9.27 -3.34 -8.13
CA GLN A 28 9.51 -1.92 -8.36
C GLN A 28 8.61 -1.10 -7.44
N GLY A 29 9.21 -0.21 -6.64
CA GLY A 29 8.48 0.63 -5.67
C GLY A 29 8.33 0.03 -4.27
N ALA A 30 8.81 -1.18 -4.00
CA ALA A 30 8.82 -1.72 -2.65
C ALA A 30 9.79 -0.95 -1.74
N HIS A 31 9.26 -0.35 -0.70
CA HIS A 31 10.02 0.48 0.26
C HIS A 31 10.41 -0.29 1.53
N MET A 32 10.83 -1.54 1.40
CA MET A 32 11.35 -2.25 2.56
C MET A 32 12.82 -1.91 2.77
N SER A 33 13.19 -1.48 3.99
CA SER A 33 14.59 -1.22 4.30
C SER A 33 15.38 -2.54 4.26
N PRO A 34 16.62 -2.54 3.73
CA PRO A 34 17.48 -3.73 3.74
C PRO A 34 17.66 -4.31 5.14
N LEU A 35 17.66 -3.47 6.18
CA LEU A 35 17.77 -3.89 7.57
C LEU A 35 16.56 -4.69 8.05
N ALA A 36 15.34 -4.27 7.70
CA ALA A 36 14.12 -5.00 8.06
C ALA A 36 14.09 -6.37 7.36
N LEU A 37 14.44 -6.42 6.08
CA LEU A 37 14.56 -7.64 5.30
C LEU A 37 15.48 -8.67 5.99
N ARG A 38 16.69 -8.24 6.37
CA ARG A 38 17.73 -9.06 7.00
C ARG A 38 17.31 -9.55 8.39
N ASN A 39 16.67 -8.69 9.19
CA ASN A 39 16.28 -9.04 10.56
C ASN A 39 15.27 -10.19 10.60
N HIS A 40 14.31 -10.24 9.67
CA HIS A 40 13.32 -11.32 9.63
C HIS A 40 13.93 -12.64 9.18
N ALA A 41 14.78 -12.63 8.15
CA ALA A 41 15.50 -13.83 7.74
C ALA A 41 16.39 -14.38 8.87
N LYS A 42 17.02 -13.49 9.65
CA LYS A 42 17.79 -13.85 10.84
C LYS A 42 16.94 -14.58 11.87
N GLN A 43 15.75 -14.04 12.19
CA GLN A 43 14.83 -14.66 13.15
C GLN A 43 14.33 -16.03 12.67
N ILE A 44 14.02 -16.18 11.39
CA ILE A 44 13.62 -17.47 10.79
C ILE A 44 14.75 -18.50 10.93
N LEU A 45 15.99 -18.15 10.56
CA LEU A 45 17.15 -19.04 10.67
C LEU A 45 17.44 -19.43 12.11
N GLN A 46 17.30 -18.52 13.06
CA GLN A 46 17.46 -18.80 14.49
C GLN A 46 16.38 -19.75 15.01
N ALA A 47 15.11 -19.54 14.60
CA ALA A 47 14.01 -20.44 14.95
C ALA A 47 14.23 -21.86 14.37
N ILE A 48 14.68 -21.95 13.13
CA ILE A 48 15.03 -23.23 12.48
C ILE A 48 16.18 -23.94 13.26
N ALA A 49 17.25 -23.21 13.60
CA ALA A 49 18.37 -23.79 14.33
C ALA A 49 17.95 -24.34 15.71
N LEU A 50 17.07 -23.61 16.40
CA LEU A 50 16.53 -24.03 17.71
C LEU A 50 15.64 -25.27 17.55
N ASP A 51 14.79 -25.31 16.55
CA ASP A 51 13.87 -26.43 16.30
C ASP A 51 14.64 -27.72 15.96
N ILE A 52 15.72 -27.65 15.17
CA ILE A 52 16.59 -28.80 14.86
C ILE A 52 17.18 -29.40 16.14
N ASP A 53 17.50 -28.59 17.14
CA ASP A 53 18.08 -29.03 18.41
C ASP A 53 17.03 -29.52 19.43
N THR A 54 15.76 -29.20 19.23
CA THR A 54 14.67 -29.59 20.15
C THR A 54 14.34 -31.07 19.95
N ALA A 55 14.24 -31.83 21.05
CA ALA A 55 13.81 -33.23 20.95
C ALA A 55 12.37 -33.33 20.47
N GLN A 56 12.11 -34.22 19.55
CA GLN A 56 10.77 -34.49 19.01
C GLN A 56 10.47 -36.00 19.10
N THR A 57 9.25 -36.31 19.42
CA THR A 57 8.74 -37.68 19.34
C THR A 57 8.50 -38.09 17.89
N PRO A 58 8.50 -39.41 17.57
CA PRO A 58 8.18 -39.88 16.22
C PRO A 58 6.80 -39.39 15.71
N SER A 59 5.83 -39.24 16.60
CA SER A 59 4.49 -38.73 16.25
C SER A 59 4.51 -37.25 15.90
N GLU A 60 5.25 -36.40 16.64
CA GLU A 60 5.42 -34.98 16.35
C GLU A 60 6.14 -34.79 15.02
N GLN A 61 7.15 -35.59 14.73
CA GLN A 61 7.88 -35.56 13.48
C GLN A 61 6.98 -35.96 12.30
N ASP A 62 6.14 -37.02 12.46
CA ASP A 62 5.20 -37.47 11.45
C ASP A 62 4.16 -36.39 11.14
N LEU A 63 3.60 -35.74 12.17
CA LEU A 63 2.66 -34.61 12.00
C LEU A 63 3.33 -33.43 11.29
N LYS A 64 4.56 -33.12 11.66
CA LYS A 64 5.34 -32.02 11.07
C LYS A 64 5.65 -32.29 9.59
N SER A 65 6.09 -33.50 9.28
CA SER A 65 6.41 -33.89 7.88
C SER A 65 5.19 -33.86 6.95
N LYS A 66 3.98 -34.01 7.51
CA LYS A 66 2.70 -33.96 6.80
C LYS A 66 2.05 -32.56 6.81
N GLY A 67 2.70 -31.56 7.41
CA GLY A 67 2.12 -30.21 7.57
C GLY A 67 0.93 -30.13 8.51
N LEU A 68 0.77 -31.14 9.39
CA LEU A 68 -0.31 -31.24 10.38
C LEU A 68 0.11 -30.81 11.79
N ALA A 69 1.38 -30.39 11.95
CA ALA A 69 1.85 -29.87 13.24
C ALA A 69 1.04 -28.61 13.63
N ALA A 70 0.72 -28.51 14.93
CA ALA A 70 0.08 -27.30 15.45
C ALA A 70 1.00 -26.09 15.21
N PRO A 71 0.46 -24.91 14.88
CA PRO A 71 1.26 -23.69 14.79
C PRO A 71 2.03 -23.50 16.10
N LEU A 72 3.29 -23.06 16.03
CA LEU A 72 4.04 -22.69 17.21
C LEU A 72 3.22 -21.70 18.03
N ALA A 73 3.10 -21.91 19.35
CA ALA A 73 2.15 -21.22 20.24
C ALA A 73 2.38 -19.71 20.42
N ALA A 74 3.32 -19.10 19.72
CA ALA A 74 3.49 -17.66 19.64
C ALA A 74 2.47 -17.07 18.64
N ALA A 75 1.71 -16.07 19.06
CA ALA A 75 0.71 -15.39 18.26
C ALA A 75 1.26 -14.84 16.92
N GLU A 76 2.57 -14.62 16.86
CA GLU A 76 3.30 -14.25 15.63
C GLU A 76 4.65 -14.96 15.59
N THR A 77 4.81 -15.92 14.69
CA THR A 77 6.12 -16.52 14.40
C THR A 77 6.93 -15.60 13.47
N ALA A 78 8.25 -15.76 13.46
CA ALA A 78 9.11 -15.05 12.51
C ALA A 78 8.68 -15.31 11.05
N ALA A 79 8.21 -16.52 10.75
CA ALA A 79 7.70 -16.92 9.44
C ALA A 79 6.37 -16.24 9.10
N SER A 80 5.44 -16.15 10.05
CA SER A 80 4.16 -15.45 9.86
C SER A 80 4.36 -13.94 9.68
N THR A 81 5.23 -13.33 10.46
CA THR A 81 5.63 -11.93 10.30
C THR A 81 6.25 -11.68 8.92
N HIS A 82 7.12 -12.60 8.46
CA HIS A 82 7.71 -12.52 7.12
C HIS A 82 6.64 -12.56 6.02
N GLY A 83 5.68 -13.50 6.09
CA GLY A 83 4.55 -13.58 5.16
C GLY A 83 3.73 -12.29 5.10
N THR A 84 3.42 -11.71 6.27
CA THR A 84 2.73 -10.41 6.39
C THR A 84 3.48 -9.30 5.68
N LEU A 85 4.78 -9.15 5.95
CA LEU A 85 5.59 -8.07 5.39
C LEU A 85 5.81 -8.20 3.89
N ARG A 86 5.91 -9.44 3.38
CA ARG A 86 6.00 -9.67 1.94
C ARG A 86 4.71 -9.30 1.22
N GLN A 87 3.57 -9.64 1.81
CA GLN A 87 2.26 -9.24 1.26
C GLN A 87 2.12 -7.70 1.24
N LEU A 88 2.47 -7.02 2.33
CA LEU A 88 2.42 -5.56 2.42
C LEU A 88 3.39 -4.86 1.44
N SER A 89 4.52 -5.50 1.13
CA SER A 89 5.52 -4.97 0.19
C SER A 89 5.25 -5.35 -1.27
N GLY A 90 4.10 -5.93 -1.59
CA GLY A 90 3.71 -6.26 -2.96
C GLY A 90 4.45 -7.46 -3.56
N PHE A 91 5.14 -8.28 -2.74
CA PHE A 91 5.73 -9.53 -3.22
C PHE A 91 4.63 -10.52 -3.61
N SER A 92 4.84 -11.25 -4.67
CA SER A 92 4.00 -12.39 -5.03
C SER A 92 4.35 -13.64 -4.19
N LEU A 93 3.42 -14.60 -4.11
CA LEU A 93 3.70 -15.90 -3.50
C LEU A 93 4.87 -16.65 -4.17
N VAL A 94 5.07 -16.44 -5.48
CA VAL A 94 6.20 -17.01 -6.23
C VAL A 94 7.52 -16.45 -5.71
N GLN A 95 7.60 -15.15 -5.48
CA GLN A 95 8.78 -14.49 -4.92
C GLN A 95 9.02 -14.90 -3.47
N LEU A 96 7.97 -14.97 -2.63
CA LEU A 96 8.06 -15.47 -1.26
C LEU A 96 8.63 -16.90 -1.24
N ASN A 97 8.11 -17.79 -2.07
CA ASN A 97 8.63 -19.17 -2.19
C ASN A 97 10.09 -19.20 -2.67
N ALA A 98 10.47 -18.33 -3.63
CA ALA A 98 11.83 -18.24 -4.12
C ALA A 98 12.82 -17.84 -3.02
N GLU A 99 12.44 -16.97 -2.08
CA GLU A 99 13.26 -16.57 -0.94
C GLU A 99 13.55 -17.76 0.01
N PHE A 100 12.54 -18.57 0.34
CA PHE A 100 12.73 -19.78 1.17
C PHE A 100 13.56 -20.84 0.45
N ARG A 101 13.37 -21.01 -0.86
CA ARG A 101 14.20 -21.90 -1.69
C ARG A 101 15.68 -21.46 -1.70
N ALA A 102 15.93 -20.16 -1.87
CA ALA A 102 17.27 -19.60 -1.82
C ALA A 102 17.91 -19.80 -0.44
N MET A 103 17.15 -19.55 0.64
CA MET A 103 17.63 -19.78 2.01
C MET A 103 18.02 -21.24 2.24
N ARG A 104 17.18 -22.18 1.82
CA ARG A 104 17.46 -23.64 1.90
C ARG A 104 18.74 -24.00 1.15
N ALA A 105 18.83 -23.57 -0.11
CA ALA A 105 19.96 -23.86 -0.96
C ALA A 105 21.27 -23.28 -0.41
N THR A 106 21.25 -22.06 0.10
CA THR A 106 22.42 -21.39 0.69
C THR A 106 22.91 -22.14 1.94
N VAL A 107 21.99 -22.46 2.87
CA VAL A 107 22.38 -23.21 4.07
C VAL A 107 23.02 -24.55 3.74
N LEU A 108 22.37 -25.35 2.91
CA LEU A 108 22.90 -26.70 2.56
C LEU A 108 24.21 -26.62 1.78
N ARG A 109 24.31 -25.69 0.82
CA ARG A 109 25.53 -25.52 0.01
C ARG A 109 26.74 -25.10 0.87
N LEU A 110 26.54 -24.26 1.85
CA LEU A 110 27.61 -23.81 2.76
C LEU A 110 27.93 -24.84 3.83
N TRP A 111 26.97 -25.66 4.25
CA TRP A 111 27.14 -26.65 5.29
C TRP A 111 27.78 -27.95 4.79
N LEU A 112 27.32 -28.50 3.67
CA LEU A 112 27.77 -29.80 3.14
C LEU A 112 29.29 -29.95 3.01
N PRO A 113 30.07 -28.93 2.59
CA PRO A 113 31.53 -29.05 2.54
C PRO A 113 32.19 -29.19 3.91
N THR A 114 31.48 -28.86 4.99
CA THR A 114 32.01 -29.02 6.37
C THR A 114 31.77 -30.41 6.96
N VAL A 115 31.00 -31.24 6.26
CA VAL A 115 30.66 -32.60 6.66
C VAL A 115 31.66 -33.58 6.00
N LYS A 116 32.47 -34.23 6.83
CA LYS A 116 33.50 -35.16 6.32
C LYS A 116 32.91 -36.46 5.78
N GLU A 117 31.89 -36.98 6.45
CA GLU A 117 31.12 -38.16 6.06
C GLU A 117 29.65 -37.92 6.37
N LEU A 118 28.75 -38.32 5.47
CA LEU A 118 27.31 -38.31 5.69
C LEU A 118 26.91 -39.48 6.58
N ASP A 119 27.00 -39.27 7.88
CA ASP A 119 26.53 -40.22 8.87
C ASP A 119 25.02 -40.07 9.16
N GLU A 120 24.49 -40.97 9.98
CA GLU A 120 23.08 -40.98 10.35
C GLU A 120 22.68 -39.66 11.04
N ALA A 121 23.56 -39.06 11.83
CA ALA A 121 23.31 -37.82 12.52
C ALA A 121 23.20 -36.62 11.55
N SER A 122 24.10 -36.52 10.59
CA SER A 122 24.08 -35.50 9.52
C SER A 122 22.86 -35.64 8.63
N THR A 123 22.47 -36.89 8.31
CA THR A 123 21.26 -37.17 7.54
C THR A 123 20.00 -36.74 8.30
N ARG A 124 19.94 -37.05 9.58
CA ARG A 124 18.82 -36.62 10.47
C ARG A 124 18.73 -35.09 10.57
N ASP A 125 19.86 -34.41 10.78
CA ASP A 125 19.90 -32.95 10.80
C ASP A 125 19.36 -32.35 9.49
N MET A 126 19.72 -32.92 8.34
CA MET A 126 19.25 -32.46 7.03
C MET A 126 17.75 -32.69 6.84
N ILE A 127 17.20 -33.84 7.26
CA ILE A 127 15.77 -34.12 7.21
C ILE A 127 15.03 -33.09 8.07
N ARG A 128 15.42 -32.90 9.32
CA ARG A 128 14.81 -31.95 10.23
C ARG A 128 14.87 -30.51 9.74
N PHE A 129 15.99 -30.13 9.15
CA PHE A 129 16.12 -28.80 8.54
C PHE A 129 15.11 -28.61 7.40
N ASN A 130 14.94 -29.59 6.52
CA ASN A 130 13.95 -29.49 5.43
C ASN A 130 12.52 -29.43 5.97
N GLU A 131 12.16 -30.24 6.95
CA GLU A 131 10.84 -30.22 7.59
C GLU A 131 10.55 -28.86 8.22
N THR A 132 11.54 -28.27 8.90
CA THR A 132 11.35 -26.98 9.60
C THR A 132 11.25 -25.81 8.62
N ILE A 133 12.05 -25.79 7.55
CA ILE A 133 11.98 -24.72 6.56
C ILE A 133 10.69 -24.80 5.73
N ASP A 134 10.20 -26.03 5.47
CA ASP A 134 8.92 -26.23 4.78
C ASP A 134 7.74 -25.79 5.68
N GLN A 135 7.80 -26.04 6.99
CA GLN A 135 6.82 -25.53 7.93
C GLN A 135 6.84 -24.00 7.98
N ALA A 136 8.03 -23.37 8.06
CA ALA A 136 8.15 -21.91 8.07
C ALA A 136 7.59 -21.29 6.76
N LEU A 137 7.85 -21.94 5.62
CA LEU A 137 7.26 -21.54 4.34
C LEU A 137 5.73 -21.65 4.37
N ALA A 138 5.19 -22.77 4.86
CA ALA A 138 3.75 -22.97 4.96
C ALA A 138 3.07 -21.91 5.85
N GLU A 139 3.64 -21.61 7.03
CA GLU A 139 3.17 -20.56 7.93
C GLU A 139 3.19 -19.17 7.25
N SER A 140 4.26 -18.85 6.52
CA SER A 140 4.36 -17.60 5.75
C SER A 140 3.30 -17.51 4.65
N ILE A 141 3.03 -18.61 3.94
CA ILE A 141 2.02 -18.68 2.88
C ILE A 141 0.62 -18.51 3.46
N VAL A 142 0.29 -19.21 4.56
CA VAL A 142 -1.01 -19.11 5.23
C VAL A 142 -1.26 -17.66 5.65
N THR A 143 -0.30 -17.04 6.33
CA THR A 143 -0.45 -15.65 6.79
C THR A 143 -0.58 -14.68 5.61
N TYR A 144 0.21 -14.87 4.55
CA TYR A 144 0.12 -14.08 3.33
C TYR A 144 -1.28 -14.20 2.69
N THR A 145 -1.78 -15.42 2.53
CA THR A 145 -3.08 -15.67 1.86
C THR A 145 -4.25 -15.18 2.70
N ASP A 146 -4.25 -15.41 4.01
CA ASP A 146 -5.28 -14.93 4.92
C ASP A 146 -5.38 -13.41 4.90
N ARG A 147 -4.23 -12.73 4.94
CA ARG A 147 -4.19 -11.28 4.90
C ARG A 147 -4.67 -10.74 3.54
N SER A 148 -4.25 -11.37 2.44
CA SER A 148 -4.71 -11.03 1.09
C SER A 148 -6.22 -11.22 0.95
N SER A 149 -6.77 -12.33 1.47
CA SER A 149 -8.21 -12.62 1.44
C SER A 149 -9.00 -11.62 2.30
N ARG A 150 -8.55 -11.34 3.52
CA ARG A 150 -9.19 -10.33 4.39
C ARG A 150 -9.19 -8.94 3.77
N SER A 151 -8.09 -8.55 3.16
CA SER A 151 -8.02 -7.26 2.43
C SER A 151 -9.05 -7.20 1.31
N ARG A 152 -9.16 -8.28 0.51
CA ARG A 152 -10.17 -8.39 -0.55
C ARG A 152 -11.60 -8.39 -0.03
N ASP A 153 -11.88 -9.13 1.04
CA ASP A 153 -13.24 -9.21 1.61
C ASP A 153 -13.66 -7.88 2.24
N THR A 154 -12.73 -7.20 2.93
CA THR A 154 -12.94 -5.84 3.44
C THR A 154 -13.22 -4.87 2.29
N PHE A 155 -12.44 -4.96 1.20
CA PHE A 155 -12.65 -4.17 -0.01
C PHE A 155 -14.06 -4.35 -0.59
N LEU A 156 -14.52 -5.60 -0.76
CA LEU A 156 -15.85 -5.89 -1.28
C LEU A 156 -16.96 -5.38 -0.35
N ALA A 157 -16.76 -5.45 0.96
CA ALA A 157 -17.71 -4.93 1.94
C ALA A 157 -17.83 -3.39 1.89
N ILE A 158 -16.69 -2.68 1.85
CA ILE A 158 -16.64 -1.21 1.72
C ILE A 158 -17.26 -0.79 0.39
N LEU A 159 -16.87 -1.42 -0.71
CA LEU A 159 -17.40 -1.15 -2.04
C LEU A 159 -18.92 -1.30 -2.09
N GLY A 160 -19.45 -2.41 -1.53
CA GLY A 160 -20.88 -2.68 -1.51
C GLY A 160 -21.67 -1.64 -0.68
N HIS A 161 -21.09 -1.16 0.41
CA HIS A 161 -21.69 -0.11 1.24
C HIS A 161 -21.67 1.24 0.53
N ASP A 162 -20.52 1.64 0.00
CA ASP A 162 -20.31 2.98 -0.55
C ASP A 162 -20.98 3.18 -1.92
N LEU A 163 -21.13 2.13 -2.72
CA LEU A 163 -21.95 2.17 -3.95
C LEU A 163 -23.46 2.18 -3.65
N ARG A 164 -23.92 1.54 -2.56
CA ARG A 164 -25.34 1.50 -2.21
C ARG A 164 -25.88 2.90 -1.86
N SER A 165 -25.09 3.73 -1.21
CA SER A 165 -25.51 5.09 -0.78
C SER A 165 -25.91 5.99 -1.94
N PRO A 166 -25.06 6.27 -2.96
CA PRO A 166 -25.43 7.09 -4.12
C PRO A 166 -26.52 6.44 -4.97
N LEU A 167 -26.53 5.09 -5.08
CA LEU A 167 -27.56 4.35 -5.79
C LEU A 167 -28.95 4.54 -5.14
N SER A 168 -29.02 4.43 -3.81
CA SER A 168 -30.27 4.68 -3.06
C SER A 168 -30.72 6.13 -3.21
N THR A 169 -29.80 7.08 -3.21
CA THR A 169 -30.11 8.50 -3.47
C THR A 169 -30.73 8.70 -4.85
N MET A 170 -30.17 8.03 -5.89
CA MET A 170 -30.73 8.11 -7.25
C MET A 170 -32.08 7.42 -7.35
N ALA A 171 -32.27 6.27 -6.68
CA ALA A 171 -33.55 5.56 -6.66
C ALA A 171 -34.64 6.41 -6.00
N MET A 172 -34.38 6.97 -4.81
CA MET A 172 -35.31 7.89 -4.15
C MET A 172 -35.60 9.16 -4.96
N ALA A 173 -34.59 9.69 -5.65
CA ALA A 173 -34.78 10.82 -6.56
C ALA A 173 -35.69 10.46 -7.74
N GLY A 174 -35.53 9.26 -8.30
CA GLY A 174 -36.41 8.74 -9.35
C GLY A 174 -37.86 8.56 -8.87
N GLU A 175 -38.07 8.00 -7.69
CA GLU A 175 -39.40 7.88 -7.07
C GLU A 175 -40.03 9.27 -6.85
N TYR A 176 -39.26 10.23 -6.33
CA TYR A 176 -39.74 11.57 -6.11
C TYR A 176 -40.15 12.27 -7.42
N LEU A 177 -39.36 12.11 -8.50
CA LEU A 177 -39.69 12.66 -9.83
C LEU A 177 -40.95 12.00 -10.47
N ALA A 178 -41.31 10.80 -10.03
CA ALA A 178 -42.53 10.13 -10.47
C ALA A 178 -43.81 10.69 -9.80
N LEU A 179 -43.68 11.47 -8.74
CA LEU A 179 -44.80 12.14 -8.07
C LEU A 179 -45.35 13.27 -8.98
N ARG A 180 -46.69 13.43 -9.00
CA ARG A 180 -47.32 14.53 -9.76
C ARG A 180 -47.25 15.86 -8.94
N GLY A 181 -47.05 16.95 -9.66
CA GLY A 181 -47.16 18.29 -9.09
C GLY A 181 -45.85 18.91 -8.59
N LEU A 182 -44.73 18.43 -9.06
CA LEU A 182 -43.40 19.04 -8.78
C LEU A 182 -43.30 20.39 -9.52
N ASP A 183 -42.79 21.38 -8.84
CA ASP A 183 -42.43 22.67 -9.44
C ASP A 183 -41.04 22.56 -10.15
N GLU A 184 -40.70 23.62 -10.90
CA GLU A 184 -39.41 23.66 -11.60
C GLU A 184 -38.20 23.63 -10.68
N THR A 185 -38.30 24.26 -9.51
CA THR A 185 -37.24 24.34 -8.50
C THR A 185 -36.96 22.96 -7.90
N GLN A 186 -38.01 22.25 -7.50
CA GLN A 186 -37.93 20.90 -6.97
C GLN A 186 -37.34 19.92 -8.00
N THR A 187 -37.78 20.02 -9.26
CA THR A 187 -37.26 19.20 -10.36
C THR A 187 -35.77 19.45 -10.60
N ARG A 188 -35.35 20.72 -10.55
CA ARG A 188 -33.94 21.12 -10.71
C ARG A 188 -33.07 20.63 -9.55
N GLU A 189 -33.56 20.70 -8.32
CA GLU A 189 -32.84 20.19 -7.13
C GLU A 189 -32.66 18.69 -7.17
N VAL A 190 -33.71 17.95 -7.53
CA VAL A 190 -33.62 16.47 -7.67
C VAL A 190 -32.67 16.08 -8.79
N GLY A 191 -32.75 16.76 -9.95
CA GLY A 191 -31.83 16.57 -11.04
C GLY A 191 -30.36 16.82 -10.64
N ALA A 192 -30.12 17.85 -9.82
CA ALA A 192 -28.79 18.11 -9.29
C ALA A 192 -28.30 16.99 -8.33
N ARG A 193 -29.20 16.41 -7.51
CA ARG A 193 -28.86 15.27 -6.64
C ARG A 193 -28.49 14.03 -7.46
N VAL A 194 -29.29 13.68 -8.48
CA VAL A 194 -29.01 12.54 -9.36
C VAL A 194 -27.66 12.73 -10.05
N ARG A 195 -27.39 13.91 -10.60
CA ARG A 195 -26.11 14.21 -11.25
C ARG A 195 -24.91 14.06 -10.32
N ARG A 196 -25.01 14.59 -9.08
CA ARG A 196 -23.95 14.42 -8.07
C ARG A 196 -23.72 12.95 -7.73
N SER A 197 -24.79 12.20 -7.47
CA SER A 197 -24.67 10.76 -7.16
C SER A 197 -24.04 9.96 -8.31
N ALA A 198 -24.41 10.26 -9.55
CA ALA A 198 -23.82 9.63 -10.75
C ALA A 198 -22.32 9.98 -10.89
N ALA A 199 -21.95 11.25 -10.68
CA ALA A 199 -20.53 11.65 -10.69
C ALA A 199 -19.71 10.94 -9.61
N THR A 200 -20.24 10.84 -8.38
CA THR A 200 -19.61 10.10 -7.28
C THR A 200 -19.40 8.64 -7.64
N MET A 201 -20.42 7.96 -8.19
CA MET A 201 -20.28 6.56 -8.62
C MET A 201 -19.24 6.39 -9.73
N THR A 202 -19.21 7.30 -10.69
CA THR A 202 -18.22 7.26 -11.79
C THR A 202 -16.80 7.39 -11.23
N ALA A 203 -16.58 8.31 -10.28
CA ALA A 203 -15.28 8.45 -9.61
C ALA A 203 -14.89 7.16 -8.88
N MET A 204 -15.81 6.57 -8.09
CA MET A 204 -15.56 5.31 -7.38
C MET A 204 -15.22 4.15 -8.32
N VAL A 205 -15.92 4.03 -9.45
CA VAL A 205 -15.64 2.98 -10.46
C VAL A 205 -14.24 3.20 -11.08
N ASN A 206 -13.87 4.43 -11.39
CA ASN A 206 -12.55 4.74 -11.92
C ASN A 206 -11.43 4.42 -10.91
N ASP A 207 -11.60 4.80 -9.64
CA ASP A 207 -10.67 4.48 -8.56
C ASP A 207 -10.50 2.96 -8.41
N LEU A 208 -11.62 2.22 -8.49
CA LEU A 208 -11.62 0.76 -8.45
C LEU A 208 -10.84 0.14 -9.60
N LEU A 209 -11.04 0.63 -10.82
CA LEU A 209 -10.34 0.14 -12.01
C LEU A 209 -8.84 0.42 -11.92
N GLU A 210 -8.44 1.55 -11.37
CA GLU A 210 -7.03 1.88 -11.15
C GLU A 210 -6.40 1.00 -10.07
N TYR A 211 -7.11 0.78 -8.96
CA TYR A 211 -6.68 -0.16 -7.93
C TYR A 211 -6.52 -1.58 -8.48
N ALA A 212 -7.50 -2.08 -9.25
CA ALA A 212 -7.43 -3.40 -9.86
C ALA A 212 -6.23 -3.55 -10.81
N ARG A 213 -5.93 -2.52 -11.61
CA ARG A 213 -4.75 -2.50 -12.50
C ARG A 213 -3.44 -2.55 -11.71
N SER A 214 -3.35 -1.78 -10.63
CA SER A 214 -2.17 -1.80 -9.74
C SER A 214 -1.94 -3.19 -9.12
N GLN A 215 -3.01 -3.87 -8.69
CA GLN A 215 -2.92 -5.22 -8.11
C GLN A 215 -2.48 -6.31 -9.11
N LEU A 216 -2.71 -6.10 -10.40
CA LEU A 216 -2.27 -7.03 -11.46
C LEU A 216 -0.80 -6.81 -11.88
N GLY A 217 -0.04 -6.03 -11.12
CA GLY A 217 1.38 -5.76 -11.38
C GLY A 217 1.61 -4.75 -12.51
N GLY A 218 0.57 -4.06 -12.95
CA GLY A 218 0.67 -2.96 -13.90
C GLY A 218 1.00 -1.65 -13.19
N ASN A 219 2.14 -1.04 -13.50
CA ASN A 219 2.35 0.37 -13.14
C ASN A 219 1.28 1.22 -13.82
N LEU A 220 0.84 2.27 -13.12
CA LEU A 220 -0.05 3.25 -13.75
C LEU A 220 0.63 3.79 -15.01
N PRO A 221 0.01 3.67 -16.20
CA PRO A 221 0.63 4.18 -17.41
C PRO A 221 0.72 5.72 -17.33
N ILE A 222 1.95 6.24 -17.37
CA ILE A 222 2.25 7.67 -17.38
C ILE A 222 2.69 8.05 -18.80
N ARG A 223 2.10 9.12 -19.33
CA ARG A 223 2.39 9.67 -20.66
C ARG A 223 2.96 11.09 -20.53
N PRO A 224 4.25 11.22 -20.18
CA PRO A 224 4.84 12.54 -19.91
C PRO A 224 4.86 13.42 -21.17
N ARG A 225 4.43 14.66 -21.01
CA ARG A 225 4.50 15.73 -22.01
C ARG A 225 5.05 16.99 -21.35
N ASP A 226 5.62 17.86 -22.16
CA ASP A 226 6.04 19.18 -21.67
C ASP A 226 4.80 19.97 -21.24
N GLY A 227 4.87 20.61 -20.07
CA GLY A 227 3.74 21.35 -19.50
C GLY A 227 4.14 22.29 -18.36
N ASP A 228 3.21 23.16 -17.98
CA ASP A 228 3.32 24.05 -16.83
C ASP A 228 2.49 23.51 -15.66
N LEU A 229 3.16 23.12 -14.57
CA LEU A 229 2.51 22.64 -13.35
C LEU A 229 1.63 23.72 -12.71
N GLY A 230 1.95 25.00 -12.89
CA GLY A 230 1.16 26.11 -12.40
C GLY A 230 -0.24 26.17 -13.05
N GLU A 231 -0.35 25.83 -14.33
CA GLU A 231 -1.65 25.71 -15.02
C GLU A 231 -2.46 24.56 -14.45
N VAL A 232 -1.83 23.39 -14.25
CA VAL A 232 -2.50 22.23 -13.65
C VAL A 232 -3.00 22.52 -12.23
N CYS A 233 -2.20 23.27 -11.43
CA CYS A 233 -2.63 23.71 -10.10
C CYS A 233 -3.86 24.63 -10.15
N ARG A 234 -3.88 25.61 -11.07
CA ARG A 234 -5.02 26.54 -11.22
C ARG A 234 -6.29 25.78 -11.61
N TRP A 235 -6.22 24.93 -12.65
CA TRP A 235 -7.39 24.15 -13.09
C TRP A 235 -7.90 23.20 -12.01
N SER A 236 -7.01 22.46 -11.34
CA SER A 236 -7.42 21.55 -10.26
C SER A 236 -8.10 22.29 -9.10
N LEU A 237 -7.63 23.47 -8.77
CA LEU A 237 -8.20 24.27 -7.69
C LEU A 237 -9.53 24.90 -8.09
N GLU A 238 -9.67 25.38 -9.33
CA GLU A 238 -10.93 25.89 -9.87
C GLU A 238 -12.02 24.82 -9.87
N ASP A 239 -11.70 23.60 -10.33
CA ASP A 239 -12.64 22.48 -10.35
C ASP A 239 -13.15 22.13 -8.95
N VAL A 240 -12.24 22.07 -7.95
CA VAL A 240 -12.63 21.77 -6.56
C VAL A 240 -13.37 22.94 -5.91
N ALA A 241 -13.00 24.17 -6.20
CA ALA A 241 -13.69 25.36 -5.67
C ALA A 241 -15.13 25.47 -6.17
N VAL A 242 -15.39 25.13 -7.43
CA VAL A 242 -16.76 25.07 -7.98
C VAL A 242 -17.62 24.01 -7.28
N ALA A 243 -17.02 22.88 -6.92
CA ALA A 243 -17.71 21.80 -6.21
C ALA A 243 -17.94 22.12 -4.72
N HIS A 244 -17.08 22.97 -4.13
CA HIS A 244 -17.08 23.30 -2.70
C HIS A 244 -17.04 24.83 -2.46
N PRO A 245 -18.11 25.55 -2.77
CA PRO A 245 -18.16 27.02 -2.68
C PRO A 245 -18.00 27.55 -1.24
N ASP A 246 -18.23 26.70 -0.24
CA ASP A 246 -18.06 27.06 1.18
C ASP A 246 -16.60 26.93 1.65
N CYS A 247 -15.68 26.51 0.79
CA CYS A 247 -14.27 26.37 1.09
C CYS A 247 -13.48 27.57 0.59
N ARG A 248 -12.56 28.04 1.41
CA ARG A 248 -11.55 29.02 0.99
C ARG A 248 -10.29 28.29 0.57
N PHE A 249 -9.77 28.67 -0.61
CA PHE A 249 -8.54 28.10 -1.16
C PHE A 249 -7.51 29.20 -1.34
N GLU A 250 -6.24 28.89 -1.06
CA GLU A 250 -5.10 29.77 -1.28
C GLU A 250 -4.11 29.06 -2.21
N LEU A 251 -3.62 29.78 -3.22
CA LEU A 251 -2.66 29.28 -4.21
C LEU A 251 -1.37 30.09 -4.17
N ALA A 252 -0.24 29.43 -4.02
CA ALA A 252 1.08 30.03 -4.15
C ALA A 252 1.92 29.24 -5.17
N LEU A 253 2.47 29.96 -6.14
CA LEU A 253 3.28 29.40 -7.21
C LEU A 253 4.64 30.07 -7.19
N GLU A 254 5.73 29.31 -7.08
CA GLU A 254 7.09 29.82 -6.91
C GLU A 254 8.07 29.13 -7.87
N GLY A 255 8.97 29.90 -8.45
CA GLY A 255 10.00 29.40 -9.35
C GLY A 255 9.50 29.04 -10.75
N ASP A 256 10.33 28.33 -11.50
CA ASP A 256 9.97 27.79 -12.82
C ASP A 256 9.23 26.47 -12.66
N LEU A 257 7.97 26.42 -13.08
CA LEU A 257 7.08 25.27 -12.94
C LEU A 257 6.95 24.43 -14.22
N HIS A 258 7.75 24.72 -15.25
CA HIS A 258 7.81 23.90 -16.45
C HIS A 258 8.52 22.58 -16.18
N GLY A 259 8.02 21.52 -16.78
CA GLY A 259 8.61 20.17 -16.67
C GLY A 259 7.93 19.19 -17.60
N ARG A 260 8.42 17.95 -17.60
CA ARG A 260 7.88 16.86 -18.40
C ARG A 260 7.15 15.85 -17.52
N PHE A 261 5.84 15.89 -17.54
CA PHE A 261 4.96 15.06 -16.71
C PHE A 261 3.64 14.74 -17.44
N ASP A 262 2.84 13.84 -16.90
CA ASP A 262 1.48 13.56 -17.38
C ASP A 262 0.48 14.50 -16.68
N GLY A 263 0.06 15.56 -17.38
CA GLY A 263 -0.80 16.60 -16.82
C GLY A 263 -2.13 16.07 -16.29
N ASP A 264 -2.78 15.14 -17.01
CA ASP A 264 -4.07 14.54 -16.60
C ASP A 264 -3.92 13.74 -15.30
N ARG A 265 -2.80 13.01 -15.16
CA ARG A 265 -2.49 12.25 -13.94
C ARG A 265 -2.13 13.16 -12.77
N VAL A 266 -1.39 14.23 -13.01
CA VAL A 266 -1.07 15.21 -11.95
C VAL A 266 -2.33 15.95 -11.51
N GLN A 267 -3.24 16.29 -12.42
CA GLN A 267 -4.54 16.85 -12.08
C GLN A 267 -5.36 15.89 -11.21
N GLN A 268 -5.38 14.60 -11.55
CA GLN A 268 -6.03 13.56 -10.74
C GLN A 268 -5.42 13.46 -9.33
N LEU A 269 -4.09 13.47 -9.22
CA LEU A 269 -3.38 13.49 -7.95
C LEU A 269 -3.79 14.71 -7.11
N LEU A 270 -3.77 15.90 -7.69
CA LEU A 270 -4.17 17.13 -7.01
C LEU A 270 -5.65 17.08 -6.58
N SER A 271 -6.55 16.61 -7.44
CA SER A 271 -7.96 16.43 -7.10
C SER A 271 -8.14 15.50 -5.90
N ASN A 272 -7.41 14.42 -5.82
CA ASN A 272 -7.44 13.50 -4.67
C ASN A 272 -6.94 14.16 -3.39
N LEU A 273 -5.85 14.93 -3.44
CA LEU A 273 -5.32 15.65 -2.28
C LEU A 273 -6.21 16.80 -1.84
N LEU A 274 -6.74 17.58 -2.77
CA LEU A 274 -7.62 18.71 -2.48
C LEU A 274 -8.97 18.23 -1.91
N ASN A 275 -9.58 17.20 -2.47
CA ASN A 275 -10.81 16.60 -1.92
C ASN A 275 -10.58 16.02 -0.53
N ASN A 276 -9.43 15.39 -0.28
CA ASN A 276 -9.03 14.94 1.04
C ASN A 276 -8.91 16.14 2.00
N ALA A 277 -8.25 17.22 1.59
CA ALA A 277 -8.13 18.43 2.38
C ALA A 277 -9.50 19.07 2.70
N VAL A 278 -10.43 19.11 1.73
CA VAL A 278 -11.82 19.56 1.94
C VAL A 278 -12.55 18.70 2.97
N GLN A 279 -12.39 17.38 2.88
CA GLN A 279 -13.07 16.41 3.75
C GLN A 279 -12.64 16.56 5.22
N TYR A 280 -11.33 16.77 5.46
CA TYR A 280 -10.74 16.73 6.80
C TYR A 280 -10.34 18.11 7.34
N ARG A 281 -10.72 19.21 6.65
CA ARG A 281 -10.41 20.57 7.12
C ARG A 281 -11.11 20.94 8.43
N GLY A 282 -10.47 21.80 9.20
CA GLY A 282 -11.11 22.53 10.32
C GLY A 282 -12.14 23.55 9.82
N PRO A 283 -13.13 23.94 10.65
CA PRO A 283 -14.14 24.94 10.28
C PRO A 283 -13.49 26.30 9.98
N GLY A 284 -13.85 26.89 8.84
CA GLY A 284 -13.47 28.29 8.50
C GLY A 284 -12.03 28.50 8.07
N GLU A 285 -11.18 27.48 8.11
CA GLU A 285 -9.77 27.60 7.73
C GLU A 285 -9.58 27.35 6.22
N PRO A 286 -8.61 28.05 5.60
CA PRO A 286 -8.29 27.85 4.18
C PRO A 286 -7.56 26.53 3.94
N ILE A 287 -7.66 26.08 2.69
CA ILE A 287 -6.84 25.00 2.15
C ILE A 287 -5.75 25.63 1.29
N ASP A 288 -4.48 25.34 1.62
CA ASP A 288 -3.35 25.90 0.90
C ASP A 288 -2.85 24.90 -0.16
N LEU A 289 -2.72 25.37 -1.40
CA LEU A 289 -2.01 24.66 -2.46
C LEU A 289 -0.76 25.47 -2.81
N ARG A 290 0.42 24.88 -2.68
CA ARG A 290 1.69 25.50 -3.07
C ARG A 290 2.39 24.63 -4.09
N ALA A 291 2.95 25.27 -5.12
CA ALA A 291 3.83 24.62 -6.07
C ALA A 291 5.15 25.39 -6.15
N GLU A 292 6.25 24.67 -6.08
CA GLU A 292 7.62 25.21 -6.11
C GLU A 292 8.44 24.44 -7.14
N GLY A 293 9.07 25.17 -8.07
CA GLY A 293 10.00 24.61 -9.04
C GLY A 293 11.44 24.80 -8.57
N THR A 294 12.16 23.71 -8.37
CA THR A 294 13.61 23.69 -8.12
C THR A 294 14.38 23.33 -9.40
N ALA A 295 15.70 23.27 -9.35
CA ALA A 295 16.52 22.91 -10.49
C ALA A 295 16.25 21.48 -11.00
N SER A 296 15.94 20.52 -10.09
CA SER A 296 15.76 19.09 -10.40
C SER A 296 14.32 18.62 -10.28
N ASP A 297 13.51 19.29 -9.46
CA ASP A 297 12.21 18.77 -9.04
C ASP A 297 11.11 19.83 -9.10
N LEU A 298 9.89 19.36 -9.25
CA LEU A 298 8.64 20.08 -9.05
C LEU A 298 8.02 19.60 -7.74
N VAL A 299 7.78 20.50 -6.79
CA VAL A 299 7.24 20.18 -5.46
C VAL A 299 5.86 20.76 -5.30
N LEU A 300 4.90 19.91 -4.94
CA LEU A 300 3.52 20.27 -4.62
C LEU A 300 3.26 20.08 -3.12
N LYS A 301 2.61 21.03 -2.48
CA LYS A 301 2.20 20.94 -1.09
C LYS A 301 0.72 21.29 -0.96
N VAL A 302 -0.08 20.36 -0.44
CA VAL A 302 -1.48 20.61 -0.08
C VAL A 302 -1.59 20.57 1.44
N ARG A 303 -2.05 21.66 2.04
CA ARG A 303 -2.18 21.81 3.47
C ARG A 303 -3.64 22.05 3.86
N ASN A 304 -4.08 21.39 4.90
CA ASN A 304 -5.32 21.70 5.60
C ASN A 304 -5.11 21.66 7.12
N THR A 305 -5.90 22.45 7.85
CA THR A 305 -6.05 22.33 9.29
C THR A 305 -7.17 21.32 9.59
N GLY A 306 -7.07 20.63 10.70
CA GLY A 306 -8.08 19.64 11.11
C GLY A 306 -7.51 18.64 12.12
N SER A 307 -8.15 17.49 12.23
CA SER A 307 -7.69 16.45 13.16
C SER A 307 -6.28 15.98 12.80
N VAL A 308 -5.41 15.90 13.82
CA VAL A 308 -4.01 15.46 13.66
C VAL A 308 -3.98 13.96 13.36
N ILE A 309 -3.23 13.58 12.33
CA ILE A 309 -2.97 12.17 12.02
C ILE A 309 -1.89 11.65 12.96
N PRO A 310 -2.14 10.56 13.72
CA PRO A 310 -1.13 9.97 14.59
C PRO A 310 0.14 9.59 13.81
N PRO A 311 1.33 9.83 14.36
CA PRO A 311 2.61 9.51 13.67
C PRO A 311 2.71 8.06 13.17
N ALA A 312 2.17 7.09 13.93
CA ALA A 312 2.13 5.69 13.54
C ALA A 312 1.25 5.40 12.31
N SER A 313 0.33 6.31 11.98
CA SER A 313 -0.61 6.15 10.85
C SER A 313 -0.17 6.91 9.60
N LEU A 314 0.83 7.81 9.67
CA LEU A 314 1.23 8.67 8.54
C LEU A 314 1.71 7.91 7.31
N SER A 315 2.29 6.73 7.47
CA SER A 315 2.64 5.87 6.35
C SER A 315 1.47 5.05 5.85
N ALA A 316 0.62 4.58 6.77
CA ALA A 316 -0.50 3.70 6.46
C ALA A 316 -1.66 4.40 5.72
N ILE A 317 -1.80 5.73 5.82
CA ILE A 317 -2.86 6.47 5.10
C ILE A 317 -2.74 6.38 3.57
N PHE A 318 -1.59 6.01 3.05
CA PHE A 318 -1.36 5.78 1.63
C PHE A 318 -1.62 4.33 1.21
N ASP A 319 -1.89 3.41 2.14
CA ASP A 319 -2.27 2.05 1.81
C ASP A 319 -3.73 2.01 1.33
N PRO A 320 -4.05 1.13 0.38
CA PRO A 320 -5.41 1.09 -0.18
C PRO A 320 -6.41 0.72 0.90
N LEU A 321 -7.59 1.37 0.86
CA LEU A 321 -8.74 1.12 1.74
C LEU A 321 -8.52 1.50 3.22
N VAL A 322 -7.43 2.19 3.52
CA VAL A 322 -7.21 2.70 4.87
C VAL A 322 -8.04 3.97 5.08
N GLN A 323 -8.88 3.91 6.09
CA GLN A 323 -9.64 5.05 6.59
C GLN A 323 -9.37 5.17 8.09
N LEU A 324 -8.89 6.31 8.53
CA LEU A 324 -8.71 6.55 9.96
C LEU A 324 -10.09 6.83 10.58
N ALA A 325 -10.36 6.20 11.72
CA ALA A 325 -11.59 6.46 12.47
C ALA A 325 -11.68 7.97 12.81
N VAL A 326 -12.71 8.65 12.30
CA VAL A 326 -12.93 10.07 12.60
C VAL A 326 -13.47 10.20 14.01
N VAL A 327 -12.96 11.17 14.77
CA VAL A 327 -13.50 11.58 16.06
C VAL A 327 -14.99 11.92 15.90
N PRO A 328 -15.88 11.54 16.85
CA PRO A 328 -17.34 11.59 16.70
C PRO A 328 -17.98 12.95 16.41
N ASP A 329 -17.22 14.04 16.49
CA ASP A 329 -17.74 15.42 16.36
C ASP A 329 -17.98 15.88 14.90
N GLN A 330 -17.70 15.03 13.91
CA GLN A 330 -17.96 15.30 12.48
C GLN A 330 -19.13 14.47 11.92
N GLN A 331 -20.08 14.09 12.78
CA GLN A 331 -21.30 13.39 12.38
C GLN A 331 -22.14 14.29 11.44
N GLY A 332 -22.06 14.05 10.16
CA GLY A 332 -22.89 14.73 9.15
C GLY A 332 -22.27 14.85 7.76
N ARG A 333 -20.98 14.55 7.60
CA ARG A 333 -20.37 14.51 6.27
C ARG A 333 -20.45 13.09 5.72
N PRO A 334 -21.07 12.88 4.55
CA PRO A 334 -21.13 11.55 3.96
C PRO A 334 -19.72 11.06 3.64
N TRP A 335 -19.38 9.88 4.12
CA TRP A 335 -18.20 9.15 3.74
C TRP A 335 -18.33 8.79 2.25
N THR A 336 -17.65 9.51 1.37
CA THR A 336 -17.82 9.37 -0.09
C THR A 336 -16.60 8.80 -0.78
N SER A 337 -15.59 8.33 -0.04
CA SER A 337 -14.36 7.81 -0.65
C SER A 337 -14.05 6.39 -0.17
N LEU A 338 -13.72 5.51 -1.12
CA LEU A 338 -13.28 4.13 -0.89
C LEU A 338 -11.93 4.01 -0.12
N GLY A 339 -11.32 5.12 0.32
CA GLY A 339 -9.97 5.12 0.88
C GLY A 339 -8.90 4.81 -0.18
N LEU A 340 -9.19 5.05 -1.45
CA LEU A 340 -8.26 4.82 -2.57
C LEU A 340 -7.58 6.10 -3.06
N GLY A 341 -8.11 7.29 -2.77
CA GLY A 341 -7.60 8.54 -3.32
C GLY A 341 -6.12 8.82 -2.98
N LEU A 342 -5.70 8.63 -1.71
CA LEU A 342 -4.29 8.80 -1.31
C LEU A 342 -3.39 7.70 -1.88
N PHE A 343 -3.89 6.47 -1.99
CA PHE A 343 -3.20 5.37 -2.67
C PHE A 343 -2.94 5.72 -4.14
N ILE A 344 -3.98 6.17 -4.87
CA ILE A 344 -3.87 6.57 -6.28
C ILE A 344 -2.90 7.75 -6.42
N ALA A 345 -2.94 8.74 -5.52
CA ALA A 345 -1.99 9.84 -5.52
C ALA A 345 -0.54 9.34 -5.35
N ARG A 346 -0.29 8.35 -4.49
CA ARG A 346 1.02 7.71 -4.34
C ARG A 346 1.46 6.98 -5.62
N GLU A 347 0.58 6.21 -6.21
CA GLU A 347 0.88 5.47 -7.45
C GLU A 347 1.18 6.41 -8.62
N ILE A 348 0.46 7.54 -8.73
CA ILE A 348 0.73 8.57 -9.73
C ILE A 348 2.11 9.20 -9.49
N ALA A 349 2.43 9.59 -8.25
CA ALA A 349 3.74 10.15 -7.93
C ALA A 349 4.88 9.16 -8.22
N ALA A 350 4.72 7.90 -7.84
CA ALA A 350 5.69 6.83 -8.09
C ALA A 350 5.85 6.55 -9.60
N GLY A 351 4.77 6.55 -10.37
CA GLY A 351 4.79 6.40 -11.83
C GLY A 351 5.59 7.50 -12.53
N HIS A 352 5.63 8.71 -11.97
CA HIS A 352 6.48 9.80 -12.43
C HIS A 352 7.93 9.72 -11.94
N GLY A 353 8.31 8.67 -11.18
CA GLY A 353 9.62 8.57 -10.53
C GLY A 353 9.77 9.48 -9.30
N GLY A 354 8.66 10.03 -8.83
CA GLY A 354 8.58 10.91 -7.67
C GLY A 354 8.17 10.19 -6.39
N ARG A 355 7.78 10.97 -5.38
CA ARG A 355 7.32 10.46 -4.09
C ARG A 355 6.28 11.38 -3.47
N ILE A 356 5.47 10.82 -2.58
CA ILE A 356 4.54 11.55 -1.72
C ILE A 356 4.79 11.19 -0.26
N HIS A 357 4.67 12.17 0.63
CA HIS A 357 4.66 11.95 2.08
C HIS A 357 3.72 12.94 2.77
N ALA A 358 3.36 12.64 4.00
CA ALA A 358 2.51 13.49 4.82
C ALA A 358 3.21 13.82 6.15
N THR A 359 2.97 15.03 6.63
CA THR A 359 3.27 15.45 8.00
C THR A 359 2.00 15.99 8.64
N SER A 360 1.82 15.80 9.95
CA SER A 360 0.62 16.28 10.65
C SER A 360 0.97 16.69 12.07
N SER A 361 0.57 17.90 12.44
CA SER A 361 0.70 18.43 13.80
C SER A 361 -0.45 19.40 14.11
N ALA A 362 -0.67 19.67 15.40
CA ALA A 362 -1.70 20.62 15.83
C ALA A 362 -1.42 22.06 15.35
N GLU A 363 -0.13 22.41 15.22
CA GLU A 363 0.28 23.77 14.85
C GLU A 363 0.32 23.98 13.34
N ALA A 364 0.89 23.03 12.60
CA ALA A 364 1.07 23.13 11.15
C ALA A 364 -0.13 22.61 10.36
N GLY A 365 -1.03 21.84 11.00
CA GLY A 365 -2.07 21.08 10.30
C GLY A 365 -1.50 19.82 9.64
N THR A 366 -2.23 19.28 8.67
CA THR A 366 -1.78 18.17 7.81
C THR A 366 -1.27 18.72 6.49
N VAL A 367 -0.05 18.33 6.12
CA VAL A 367 0.60 18.73 4.87
C VAL A 367 0.98 17.50 4.07
N PHE A 368 0.40 17.36 2.90
CA PHE A 368 0.82 16.39 1.89
C PHE A 368 1.86 17.04 0.99
N THR A 369 3.02 16.42 0.85
CA THR A 369 4.10 16.92 -0.01
C THR A 369 4.38 15.88 -1.10
N VAL A 370 4.26 16.30 -2.35
CA VAL A 370 4.60 15.52 -3.55
C VAL A 370 5.85 16.12 -4.17
N THR A 371 6.82 15.28 -4.49
CA THR A 371 8.02 15.65 -5.22
C THR A 371 8.05 14.86 -6.52
N LEU A 372 8.02 15.54 -7.65
CA LEU A 372 8.13 14.95 -8.98
C LEU A 372 9.46 15.40 -9.60
N PRO A 373 10.24 14.51 -10.23
CA PRO A 373 11.40 14.94 -11.01
C PRO A 373 10.91 15.81 -12.16
N ARG A 374 11.67 16.86 -12.50
CA ARG A 374 11.33 17.79 -13.59
C ARG A 374 11.23 17.08 -14.94
N GLU A 375 12.00 16.01 -15.11
CA GLU A 375 11.90 15.09 -16.24
C GLU A 375 11.42 13.72 -15.74
N ALA A 376 10.14 13.41 -15.93
CA ALA A 376 9.63 12.09 -15.58
C ALA A 376 10.25 11.01 -16.48
N PRO A 377 10.63 9.85 -15.93
CA PRO A 377 11.14 8.75 -16.72
C PRO A 377 10.06 8.26 -17.69
N VAL A 378 10.44 8.00 -18.93
CA VAL A 378 9.55 7.41 -19.93
C VAL A 378 9.30 5.96 -19.52
N SER A 379 8.08 5.62 -19.12
CA SER A 379 7.71 4.21 -18.89
C SER A 379 7.67 3.49 -20.24
N VAL A 380 8.67 2.63 -20.49
CA VAL A 380 8.65 1.73 -21.65
C VAL A 380 7.64 0.63 -21.34
N PRO A 381 6.59 0.43 -22.16
CA PRO A 381 5.73 -0.74 -22.04
C PRO A 381 6.60 -1.99 -22.22
N ARG A 382 6.52 -2.93 -21.28
CA ARG A 382 7.07 -4.27 -21.53
C ARG A 382 6.03 -5.01 -22.36
N ASP A 383 6.42 -5.35 -23.60
CA ASP A 383 5.71 -6.29 -24.47
C ASP A 383 5.58 -7.67 -23.80
#